data_ea33327478d7475a2b5044061e0b2cee
#
_entry.id   ea33327478d7475a2b5044061e0b2cee
#
_cell.length_a   1.000
_cell.length_b   1.000
_cell.length_c   1.000
_cell.angle_alpha   90.00
_cell.angle_beta   90.00
_cell.angle_gamma   90.00
#
_symmetry.space_group_name_H-M   'P 1'
#
loop_
_entity.id
_entity.type
_entity.pdbx_description
1 polymer ?
#
loop_
_entity_poly.entity_id
_entity_poly.type
_entity_poly.pdbx_seq_one_letter_code
_entity_poly.pdbx_strand_id
1 'polypeptide(L)'
;MSSSAVDLNQHRGALRPHPVGRLPPLRAVRLLDQLRERIRYLHYSRSTEDIYVYWCRAFIRFHGLRHPREMGGAEVEAFLTWLADERQVASATHRQALSALLFLYTKVLEISLPWVQQIERPRVRRRLPVVLSREEVSAVLGGMAGEFGLLARLLYGTGMRINETLQLRIKDVDFAHQALIVRAGKGGKDRVLMLPKSLVQPLGAQIASSRQVWADDVAAGTAGVELPHALERKYPQAGASWPWFWLFPQDHHSTDPRSGVVRRHHLYDQTFQRAFKRAVQSAGIDKPATPHTLRHCFATHLLQAGSDIRTVQDLLGHADVATTMIYTHVLKVGGGAVRSPLDSLLSRQPDAR
;
A
#
# COMPACT_ATOMS: atom_id res chain seq x y z
N MET A 1 48.88 15.39 -30.59
CA MET A 1 47.60 16.05 -30.30
C MET A 1 46.71 15.06 -29.58
N SER A 2 46.71 15.15 -28.25
CA SER A 2 46.05 14.18 -27.36
C SER A 2 44.59 14.51 -27.21
N SER A 3 43.72 13.53 -27.50
CA SER A 3 42.31 13.58 -27.21
C SER A 3 42.05 12.90 -25.88
N SER A 4 41.74 13.70 -24.84
CA SER A 4 41.36 13.19 -23.53
C SER A 4 39.90 12.77 -23.56
N ALA A 5 39.67 11.47 -23.46
CA ALA A 5 38.38 10.90 -23.16
C ALA A 5 38.05 11.15 -21.69
N VAL A 6 36.96 11.87 -21.42
CA VAL A 6 36.44 12.08 -20.05
C VAL A 6 35.72 10.82 -19.61
N ASP A 7 36.26 10.21 -18.58
CA ASP A 7 35.72 9.00 -17.93
C ASP A 7 34.49 9.37 -17.08
N LEU A 8 33.28 9.04 -17.55
CA LEU A 8 31.97 9.31 -16.92
C LEU A 8 31.51 8.22 -15.93
N ASN A 9 32.45 7.41 -15.39
CA ASN A 9 32.07 6.22 -14.64
C ASN A 9 32.38 6.26 -13.12
N GLN A 10 32.43 7.45 -12.49
CA GLN A 10 32.66 7.56 -11.05
C GLN A 10 31.54 8.31 -10.35
N HIS A 11 30.33 7.74 -10.24
CA HIS A 11 29.38 8.05 -9.15
C HIS A 11 28.34 6.93 -8.97
N ARG A 12 28.78 5.69 -8.85
CA ARG A 12 27.99 4.68 -8.14
C ARG A 12 28.20 4.88 -6.64
N GLY A 13 27.45 5.80 -6.05
CA GLY A 13 27.31 5.92 -4.61
C GLY A 13 26.72 4.64 -4.04
N ALA A 14 27.56 3.70 -3.64
CA ALA A 14 27.16 2.60 -2.78
C ALA A 14 26.50 3.22 -1.54
N LEU A 15 25.21 2.90 -1.30
CA LEU A 15 24.54 3.18 -0.05
C LEU A 15 25.40 2.54 1.06
N ARG A 16 26.18 3.36 1.75
CA ARG A 16 26.91 2.92 2.93
C ARG A 16 25.88 2.36 3.90
N PRO A 17 26.08 1.14 4.45
CA PRO A 17 25.24 0.68 5.53
C PRO A 17 25.34 1.74 6.64
N HIS A 18 24.20 2.27 7.07
CA HIS A 18 24.18 3.16 8.22
C HIS A 18 24.90 2.45 9.37
N PRO A 19 25.86 3.11 10.03
CA PRO A 19 26.45 2.54 11.21
C PRO A 19 25.30 2.20 12.16
N VAL A 20 25.40 1.08 12.88
CA VAL A 20 24.47 0.69 13.94
C VAL A 20 24.57 1.74 15.03
N GLY A 21 23.99 2.91 14.76
CA GLY A 21 23.97 4.05 15.64
C GLY A 21 23.05 3.74 16.82
N ARG A 22 23.50 4.07 18.02
CA ARG A 22 22.71 4.01 19.24
C ARG A 22 21.43 4.81 19.01
N LEU A 23 20.29 4.19 19.24
CA LEU A 23 19.01 4.89 19.13
C LEU A 23 18.97 6.02 20.20
N PRO A 24 18.35 7.18 19.90
CA PRO A 24 18.28 8.26 20.88
C PRO A 24 17.48 7.83 22.09
N PRO A 25 17.77 8.39 23.27
CA PRO A 25 17.01 8.08 24.48
C PRO A 25 15.55 8.45 24.31
N LEU A 26 14.67 7.64 24.88
CA LEU A 26 13.23 7.87 24.90
C LEU A 26 12.89 8.93 25.95
N ARG A 27 11.97 9.84 25.60
CA ARG A 27 11.51 10.93 26.49
C ARG A 27 10.21 10.55 27.22
N ALA A 28 9.36 9.74 26.58
CA ALA A 28 8.10 9.33 27.16
C ALA A 28 8.32 8.43 28.38
N VAL A 29 7.49 8.59 29.41
CA VAL A 29 7.54 7.80 30.64
C VAL A 29 6.77 6.48 30.48
N ARG A 30 5.58 6.53 29.87
CA ARG A 30 4.73 5.35 29.74
C ARG A 30 5.21 4.46 28.57
N LEU A 31 5.25 3.16 28.77
CA LEU A 31 5.76 2.18 27.79
C LEU A 31 5.12 2.30 26.40
N LEU A 32 3.80 2.40 26.32
CA LEU A 32 3.13 2.51 25.02
C LEU A 32 3.40 3.86 24.32
N ASP A 33 3.71 4.91 25.08
CA ASP A 33 4.11 6.20 24.52
C ASP A 33 5.58 6.15 24.07
N GLN A 34 6.44 5.43 24.78
CA GLN A 34 7.81 5.10 24.33
C GLN A 34 7.79 4.31 23.02
N LEU A 35 6.86 3.35 22.91
CA LEU A 35 6.67 2.59 21.66
C LEU A 35 6.27 3.51 20.50
N ARG A 36 5.30 4.41 20.71
CA ARG A 36 4.90 5.41 19.69
C ARG A 36 6.05 6.32 19.29
N GLU A 37 6.78 6.85 20.29
CA GLU A 37 7.94 7.71 20.07
C GLU A 37 8.98 7.02 19.18
N ARG A 38 9.32 5.76 19.47
CA ARG A 38 10.30 4.99 18.73
C ARG A 38 9.81 4.69 17.29
N ILE A 39 8.55 4.33 17.12
CA ILE A 39 7.93 4.07 15.81
C ILE A 39 8.00 5.34 14.94
N ARG A 40 7.65 6.50 15.53
CA ARG A 40 7.70 7.79 14.83
C ARG A 40 9.12 8.22 14.50
N TYR A 41 10.06 8.03 15.41
CA TYR A 41 11.49 8.30 15.17
C TYR A 41 12.03 7.48 13.98
N LEU A 42 11.61 6.23 13.86
CA LEU A 42 12.01 5.35 12.75
C LEU A 42 11.16 5.53 11.49
N HIS A 43 10.32 6.56 11.42
CA HIS A 43 9.47 6.92 10.28
C HIS A 43 8.53 5.80 9.82
N TYR A 44 8.06 4.95 10.74
CA TYR A 44 7.01 3.98 10.40
C TYR A 44 5.67 4.67 10.18
N SER A 45 4.81 4.01 9.38
CA SER A 45 3.47 4.51 9.12
C SER A 45 2.60 4.53 10.39
N ARG A 46 1.58 5.37 10.38
CA ARG A 46 0.58 5.41 11.45
C ARG A 46 -0.12 4.06 11.62
N SER A 47 -0.50 3.41 10.51
CA SER A 47 -1.11 2.08 10.57
C SER A 47 -0.21 1.06 11.29
N THR A 48 1.11 1.13 11.08
CA THR A 48 2.08 0.30 11.82
C THR A 48 2.09 0.67 13.31
N GLU A 49 2.02 1.97 13.65
CA GLU A 49 1.94 2.44 15.03
C GLU A 49 0.71 1.86 15.75
N ASP A 50 -0.47 1.98 15.13
CA ASP A 50 -1.73 1.50 15.71
C ASP A 50 -1.70 -0.04 15.91
N ILE A 51 -1.19 -0.77 14.94
CA ILE A 51 -1.06 -2.23 14.98
C ILE A 51 -0.07 -2.68 16.06
N TYR A 52 1.09 -2.05 16.15
CA TYR A 52 2.10 -2.43 17.13
C TYR A 52 1.64 -2.11 18.55
N VAL A 53 1.01 -0.95 18.76
CA VAL A 53 0.40 -0.59 20.03
C VAL A 53 -0.71 -1.58 20.42
N TYR A 54 -1.54 -1.99 19.46
CA TYR A 54 -2.58 -3.00 19.70
C TYR A 54 -1.99 -4.32 20.19
N TRP A 55 -0.99 -4.88 19.50
CA TRP A 55 -0.39 -6.15 19.87
C TRP A 55 0.39 -6.09 21.17
N CYS A 56 1.14 -5.03 21.41
CA CYS A 56 1.84 -4.85 22.70
C CYS A 56 0.85 -4.72 23.86
N ARG A 57 -0.26 -4.01 23.67
CA ARG A 57 -1.33 -3.94 24.68
C ARG A 57 -2.00 -5.29 24.90
N ALA A 58 -2.27 -6.04 23.84
CA ALA A 58 -2.85 -7.39 23.94
C ALA A 58 -1.93 -8.34 24.71
N PHE A 59 -0.64 -8.30 24.45
CA PHE A 59 0.39 -9.08 25.15
C PHE A 59 0.43 -8.74 26.65
N ILE A 60 0.46 -7.46 27.00
CA ILE A 60 0.46 -7.00 28.41
C ILE A 60 -0.81 -7.45 29.14
N ARG A 61 -1.98 -7.37 28.47
CA ARG A 61 -3.26 -7.83 29.04
C ARG A 61 -3.32 -9.33 29.24
N PHE A 62 -2.80 -10.10 28.28
CA PHE A 62 -2.75 -11.56 28.36
C PHE A 62 -1.97 -12.02 29.59
N HIS A 63 -0.91 -11.33 29.96
CA HIS A 63 -0.08 -11.62 31.13
C HIS A 63 -0.48 -10.84 32.40
N GLY A 64 -1.75 -10.46 32.55
CA GLY A 64 -2.25 -9.85 33.77
C GLY A 64 -1.64 -8.48 34.09
N LEU A 65 -1.40 -7.67 33.07
CA LEU A 65 -0.82 -6.32 33.15
C LEU A 65 0.64 -6.27 33.67
N ARG A 66 1.36 -7.40 33.62
CA ARG A 66 2.80 -7.42 33.96
C ARG A 66 3.59 -6.54 33.00
N HIS A 67 4.62 -5.90 33.53
CA HIS A 67 5.48 -5.04 32.68
C HIS A 67 6.39 -5.90 31.78
N PRO A 68 6.51 -5.61 30.45
CA PRO A 68 7.31 -6.42 29.51
C PRO A 68 8.79 -6.57 29.90
N ARG A 69 9.37 -5.68 30.69
CA ARG A 69 10.74 -5.87 31.23
C ARG A 69 10.87 -7.08 32.17
N GLU A 70 9.77 -7.51 32.76
CA GLU A 70 9.69 -8.66 33.68
C GLU A 70 9.29 -9.95 32.97
N MET A 71 9.15 -9.89 31.64
CA MET A 71 8.72 -10.98 30.78
C MET A 71 9.79 -11.26 29.73
N GLY A 72 9.91 -12.50 29.33
CA GLY A 72 10.94 -12.96 28.40
C GLY A 72 10.37 -13.84 27.29
N GLY A 73 11.18 -14.82 26.89
CA GLY A 73 10.86 -15.75 25.80
C GLY A 73 9.65 -16.60 26.05
N ALA A 74 9.58 -17.16 27.25
CA ALA A 74 8.48 -18.05 27.62
C ALA A 74 7.12 -17.32 27.54
N GLU A 75 7.05 -16.08 27.98
CA GLU A 75 5.82 -15.29 27.91
C GLU A 75 5.46 -14.92 26.47
N VAL A 76 6.44 -14.58 25.63
CA VAL A 76 6.18 -14.31 24.22
C VAL A 76 5.69 -15.57 23.52
N GLU A 77 6.33 -16.72 23.77
CA GLU A 77 5.92 -18.00 23.20
C GLU A 77 4.50 -18.39 23.66
N ALA A 78 4.21 -18.30 24.95
CA ALA A 78 2.87 -18.57 25.50
C ALA A 78 1.79 -17.71 24.83
N PHE A 79 2.05 -16.41 24.64
CA PHE A 79 1.11 -15.51 23.94
C PHE A 79 0.92 -15.87 22.48
N LEU A 80 1.99 -16.20 21.77
CA LEU A 80 1.93 -16.58 20.36
C LEU A 80 1.23 -17.95 20.18
N THR A 81 1.46 -18.89 21.08
CA THR A 81 0.77 -20.19 21.11
C THR A 81 -0.73 -19.99 21.36
N TRP A 82 -1.09 -19.18 22.34
CA TRP A 82 -2.48 -18.80 22.58
C TRP A 82 -3.16 -18.18 21.36
N LEU A 83 -2.46 -17.30 20.64
CA LEU A 83 -2.99 -16.73 19.40
C LEU A 83 -3.22 -17.80 18.30
N ALA A 84 -2.34 -18.78 18.22
CA ALA A 84 -2.43 -19.85 17.23
C ALA A 84 -3.54 -20.86 17.58
N ASP A 85 -3.54 -21.36 18.82
CA ASP A 85 -4.33 -22.51 19.23
C ASP A 85 -5.73 -22.11 19.69
N GLU A 86 -5.85 -21.12 20.58
CA GLU A 86 -7.16 -20.71 21.10
C GLU A 86 -7.84 -19.65 20.23
N ARG A 87 -7.09 -18.66 19.75
CA ARG A 87 -7.65 -17.59 18.90
C ARG A 87 -7.65 -17.96 17.40
N GLN A 88 -7.00 -19.03 17.00
CA GLN A 88 -6.92 -19.56 15.62
C GLN A 88 -6.66 -18.45 14.59
N VAL A 89 -5.77 -17.51 14.92
CA VAL A 89 -5.47 -16.39 14.03
C VAL A 89 -4.72 -16.85 12.78
N ALA A 90 -4.94 -16.17 11.67
CA ALA A 90 -4.20 -16.44 10.43
C ALA A 90 -2.68 -16.25 10.62
N SER A 91 -1.86 -17.02 9.91
CA SER A 91 -0.39 -16.95 9.98
C SER A 91 0.17 -15.53 9.75
N ALA A 92 -0.51 -14.71 8.92
CA ALA A 92 -0.14 -13.31 8.71
C ALA A 92 -0.35 -12.46 9.98
N THR A 93 -1.46 -12.68 10.69
CA THR A 93 -1.80 -11.99 11.95
C THR A 93 -0.83 -12.40 13.05
N HIS A 94 -0.52 -13.69 13.16
CA HIS A 94 0.48 -14.20 14.09
C HIS A 94 1.85 -13.55 13.87
N ARG A 95 2.33 -13.48 12.63
CA ARG A 95 3.60 -12.81 12.30
C ARG A 95 3.58 -11.31 12.59
N GLN A 96 2.44 -10.67 12.44
CA GLN A 96 2.27 -9.25 12.76
C GLN A 96 2.41 -9.01 14.28
N ALA A 97 1.80 -9.88 15.11
CA ALA A 97 1.97 -9.86 16.56
C ALA A 97 3.43 -10.07 16.95
N LEU A 98 4.08 -11.10 16.41
CA LEU A 98 5.51 -11.34 16.64
C LEU A 98 6.36 -10.14 16.26
N SER A 99 6.13 -9.52 15.11
CA SER A 99 6.90 -8.34 14.67
C SER A 99 6.75 -7.16 15.62
N ALA A 100 5.54 -6.95 16.18
CA ALA A 100 5.28 -5.90 17.16
C ALA A 100 6.02 -6.15 18.48
N LEU A 101 6.03 -7.39 18.98
CA LEU A 101 6.75 -7.77 20.19
C LEU A 101 8.26 -7.67 19.99
N LEU A 102 8.78 -8.14 18.85
CA LEU A 102 10.20 -7.99 18.53
C LEU A 102 10.62 -6.52 18.50
N PHE A 103 9.80 -5.66 17.90
CA PHE A 103 10.05 -4.23 17.91
C PHE A 103 10.05 -3.66 19.34
N LEU A 104 9.08 -4.03 20.16
CA LEU A 104 9.03 -3.61 21.56
C LEU A 104 10.31 -3.98 22.32
N TYR A 105 10.70 -5.24 22.29
CA TYR A 105 11.87 -5.70 23.01
C TYR A 105 13.19 -5.15 22.47
N THR A 106 13.38 -5.16 21.13
CA THR A 106 14.67 -4.80 20.53
C THR A 106 14.87 -3.29 20.36
N LYS A 107 13.80 -2.53 20.12
CA LYS A 107 13.90 -1.10 19.78
C LYS A 107 13.44 -0.16 20.90
N VAL A 108 12.60 -0.62 21.82
CA VAL A 108 12.07 0.20 22.92
C VAL A 108 12.73 -0.17 24.25
N LEU A 109 12.70 -1.46 24.59
CA LEU A 109 13.28 -1.96 25.84
C LEU A 109 14.80 -2.20 25.74
N GLU A 110 15.32 -2.30 24.53
CA GLU A 110 16.73 -2.58 24.21
C GLU A 110 17.22 -3.88 24.89
N ILE A 111 16.31 -4.88 24.99
CA ILE A 111 16.60 -6.21 25.52
C ILE A 111 16.92 -7.14 24.35
N SER A 112 18.07 -7.82 24.46
CA SER A 112 18.43 -8.88 23.52
C SER A 112 17.56 -10.12 23.76
N LEU A 113 17.06 -10.68 22.66
CA LEU A 113 16.22 -11.89 22.68
C LEU A 113 16.95 -13.02 21.91
N PRO A 114 17.93 -13.70 22.50
CA PRO A 114 18.73 -14.72 21.82
C PRO A 114 17.87 -15.84 21.21
N TRP A 115 16.77 -16.18 21.88
CA TRP A 115 15.82 -17.24 21.50
C TRP A 115 14.89 -16.85 20.34
N VAL A 116 14.82 -15.58 19.95
CA VAL A 116 13.95 -15.13 18.82
C VAL A 116 14.28 -15.83 17.51
N GLN A 117 15.56 -16.22 17.34
CA GLN A 117 15.99 -16.97 16.16
C GLN A 117 15.44 -18.40 16.15
N GLN A 118 15.00 -18.91 17.30
CA GLN A 118 14.45 -20.26 17.50
C GLN A 118 12.92 -20.31 17.34
N ILE A 119 12.23 -19.14 17.34
CA ILE A 119 10.78 -19.11 17.09
C ILE A 119 10.51 -19.51 15.64
N GLU A 120 9.91 -20.64 15.43
CA GLU A 120 9.43 -21.06 14.11
C GLU A 120 8.37 -20.05 13.62
N ARG A 121 8.71 -19.37 12.53
CA ARG A 121 7.75 -18.48 11.88
C ARG A 121 6.74 -19.32 11.09
N PRO A 122 5.43 -19.19 11.35
CA PRO A 122 4.43 -19.92 10.59
C PRO A 122 4.65 -19.78 9.08
N ARG A 123 4.69 -20.88 8.37
CA ARG A 123 4.83 -20.87 6.90
C ARG A 123 3.60 -20.20 6.30
N VAL A 124 3.82 -19.12 5.55
CA VAL A 124 2.75 -18.48 4.81
C VAL A 124 2.46 -19.30 3.56
N ARG A 125 1.29 -19.91 3.52
CA ARG A 125 0.79 -20.46 2.26
C ARG A 125 0.52 -19.28 1.32
N ARG A 126 1.30 -19.15 0.25
CA ARG A 126 1.04 -18.18 -0.80
C ARG A 126 -0.24 -18.60 -1.50
N ARG A 127 -1.32 -17.85 -1.32
CA ARG A 127 -2.54 -18.03 -2.12
C ARG A 127 -2.34 -17.33 -3.45
N LEU A 128 -2.81 -17.96 -4.53
CA LEU A 128 -2.86 -17.29 -5.82
C LEU A 128 -3.77 -16.07 -5.71
N PRO A 129 -3.38 -14.93 -6.28
CA PRO A 129 -4.21 -13.74 -6.26
C PRO A 129 -5.50 -13.99 -7.04
N VAL A 130 -6.59 -13.43 -6.55
CA VAL A 130 -7.85 -13.39 -7.29
C VAL A 130 -7.67 -12.43 -8.48
N VAL A 131 -7.99 -12.91 -9.67
CA VAL A 131 -8.02 -12.11 -10.89
C VAL A 131 -9.42 -12.22 -11.51
N LEU A 132 -9.99 -11.08 -11.82
CA LEU A 132 -11.24 -10.97 -12.58
C LEU A 132 -10.95 -11.03 -14.08
N SER A 133 -11.87 -11.56 -14.87
CA SER A 133 -11.80 -11.45 -16.32
C SER A 133 -11.98 -9.99 -16.77
N ARG A 134 -11.73 -9.69 -18.05
CA ARG A 134 -11.96 -8.33 -18.59
C ARG A 134 -13.42 -7.96 -18.55
N GLU A 135 -14.33 -8.91 -18.78
CA GLU A 135 -15.79 -8.77 -18.73
C GLU A 135 -16.24 -8.51 -17.29
N GLU A 136 -15.74 -9.27 -16.32
CA GLU A 136 -16.03 -9.06 -14.89
C GLU A 136 -15.53 -7.68 -14.42
N VAL A 137 -14.32 -7.27 -14.81
CA VAL A 137 -13.82 -5.92 -14.51
C VAL A 137 -14.72 -4.86 -15.13
N SER A 138 -15.12 -5.03 -16.40
CA SER A 138 -16.02 -4.10 -17.09
C SER A 138 -17.37 -3.97 -16.39
N ALA A 139 -17.94 -5.08 -15.94
CA ALA A 139 -19.20 -5.10 -15.20
C ALA A 139 -19.08 -4.34 -13.85
N VAL A 140 -18.02 -4.59 -13.08
CA VAL A 140 -17.76 -3.86 -11.82
C VAL A 140 -17.60 -2.37 -12.07
N LEU A 141 -16.75 -1.98 -13.04
CA LEU A 141 -16.50 -0.58 -13.36
C LEU A 141 -17.75 0.13 -13.93
N GLY A 142 -18.59 -0.60 -14.66
CA GLY A 142 -19.88 -0.11 -15.17
C GLY A 142 -20.90 0.16 -14.05
N GLY A 143 -20.87 -0.65 -12.99
CA GLY A 143 -21.71 -0.49 -11.80
C GLY A 143 -21.26 0.60 -10.83
N MET A 144 -20.12 1.27 -11.10
CA MET A 144 -19.57 2.33 -10.25
C MET A 144 -19.63 3.69 -10.95
N ALA A 145 -20.31 4.65 -10.35
CA ALA A 145 -20.46 6.02 -10.87
C ALA A 145 -19.67 7.04 -10.03
N GLY A 146 -19.60 8.28 -10.54
CA GLY A 146 -19.03 9.43 -9.85
C GLY A 146 -17.56 9.22 -9.44
N GLU A 147 -17.21 9.78 -8.30
CA GLU A 147 -15.83 9.74 -7.74
C GLU A 147 -15.34 8.31 -7.52
N PHE A 148 -16.19 7.40 -7.01
CA PHE A 148 -15.80 5.99 -6.80
C PHE A 148 -15.58 5.25 -8.12
N GLY A 149 -16.35 5.55 -9.15
CA GLY A 149 -16.15 5.01 -10.48
C GLY A 149 -14.82 5.47 -11.09
N LEU A 150 -14.47 6.73 -10.89
CA LEU A 150 -13.17 7.27 -11.32
C LEU A 150 -12.01 6.63 -10.57
N LEU A 151 -12.12 6.49 -9.24
CA LEU A 151 -11.11 5.79 -8.41
C LEU A 151 -10.89 4.35 -8.87
N ALA A 152 -11.97 3.60 -9.11
CA ALA A 152 -11.88 2.21 -9.58
C ALA A 152 -11.18 2.12 -10.95
N ARG A 153 -11.52 3.02 -11.87
CA ARG A 153 -10.88 3.09 -13.20
C ARG A 153 -9.41 3.50 -13.12
N LEU A 154 -9.04 4.42 -12.22
CA LEU A 154 -7.64 4.75 -11.95
C LEU A 154 -6.86 3.56 -11.41
N LEU A 155 -7.40 2.84 -10.42
CA LEU A 155 -6.75 1.65 -9.87
C LEU A 155 -6.50 0.58 -10.94
N TYR A 156 -7.51 0.31 -11.78
CA TYR A 156 -7.38 -0.65 -12.87
C TYR A 156 -6.49 -0.16 -14.02
N GLY A 157 -6.58 1.13 -14.38
CA GLY A 157 -5.85 1.69 -15.52
C GLY A 157 -4.37 1.98 -15.27
N THR A 158 -3.97 2.08 -13.98
CA THR A 158 -2.60 2.46 -13.60
C THR A 158 -1.90 1.45 -12.69
N GLY A 159 -2.65 0.52 -12.11
CA GLY A 159 -2.13 -0.44 -11.16
C GLY A 159 -1.66 0.16 -9.83
N MET A 160 -2.02 1.40 -9.50
CA MET A 160 -1.71 2.03 -8.21
C MET A 160 -2.29 1.25 -7.03
N ARG A 161 -1.68 1.41 -5.85
CA ARG A 161 -2.29 0.97 -4.59
C ARG A 161 -3.40 1.94 -4.19
N ILE A 162 -4.43 1.44 -3.49
CA ILE A 162 -5.55 2.28 -3.05
C ILE A 162 -5.08 3.54 -2.32
N ASN A 163 -4.17 3.41 -1.35
CA ASN A 163 -3.68 4.56 -0.59
C ASN A 163 -2.84 5.51 -1.45
N GLU A 164 -2.12 5.03 -2.47
CA GLU A 164 -1.40 5.88 -3.41
C GLU A 164 -2.38 6.71 -4.25
N THR A 165 -3.49 6.10 -4.68
CA THR A 165 -4.53 6.80 -5.45
C THR A 165 -5.28 7.83 -4.61
N LEU A 166 -5.65 7.47 -3.37
CA LEU A 166 -6.36 8.38 -2.47
C LEU A 166 -5.49 9.57 -2.03
N GLN A 167 -4.18 9.37 -1.92
CA GLN A 167 -3.22 10.41 -1.53
C GLN A 167 -2.70 11.25 -2.68
N LEU A 168 -3.21 11.08 -3.91
CA LEU A 168 -2.88 11.97 -5.01
C LEU A 168 -3.27 13.41 -4.69
N ARG A 169 -2.37 14.32 -5.02
CA ARG A 169 -2.59 15.76 -4.91
C ARG A 169 -2.77 16.36 -6.29
N ILE A 170 -3.33 17.54 -6.36
CA ILE A 170 -3.55 18.23 -7.64
C ILE A 170 -2.27 18.34 -8.46
N LYS A 171 -1.15 18.66 -7.83
CA LYS A 171 0.17 18.77 -8.48
C LYS A 171 0.75 17.44 -9.01
N ASP A 172 0.15 16.32 -8.64
CA ASP A 172 0.63 15.00 -9.04
C ASP A 172 -0.02 14.51 -10.36
N VAL A 173 -0.93 15.32 -10.91
CA VAL A 173 -1.59 15.09 -12.21
C VAL A 173 -0.97 16.01 -13.26
N ASP A 174 -0.32 15.40 -14.26
CA ASP A 174 0.28 16.13 -15.38
C ASP A 174 -0.46 15.78 -16.67
N PHE A 175 -1.36 16.65 -17.10
CA PHE A 175 -2.11 16.46 -18.33
C PHE A 175 -1.25 16.70 -19.58
N ALA A 176 -0.24 17.58 -19.51
CA ALA A 176 0.60 17.89 -20.67
C ALA A 176 1.43 16.67 -21.07
N HIS A 177 1.99 15.95 -20.09
CA HIS A 177 2.78 14.75 -20.32
C HIS A 177 1.94 13.46 -20.20
N GLN A 178 0.62 13.57 -19.96
CA GLN A 178 -0.27 12.43 -19.72
C GLN A 178 0.29 11.48 -18.64
N ALA A 179 0.68 12.05 -17.51
CA ALA A 179 1.36 11.35 -16.43
C ALA A 179 0.72 11.58 -15.06
N LEU A 180 0.89 10.59 -14.19
CA LEU A 180 0.57 10.66 -12.75
C LEU A 180 1.85 10.41 -11.97
N ILE A 181 2.12 11.26 -10.99
CA ILE A 181 3.31 11.15 -10.14
C ILE A 181 2.91 10.52 -8.81
N VAL A 182 3.32 9.28 -8.57
CA VAL A 182 3.13 8.62 -7.27
C VAL A 182 4.34 8.92 -6.40
N ARG A 183 4.11 9.67 -5.32
CA ARG A 183 5.16 10.08 -4.39
C ARG A 183 5.26 9.14 -3.20
N ALA A 184 6.49 8.95 -2.71
CA ALA A 184 6.79 8.14 -1.52
C ALA A 184 6.07 6.79 -1.49
N GLY A 185 6.02 6.10 -2.63
CA GLY A 185 5.50 4.73 -2.73
C GLY A 185 6.17 3.79 -1.74
N LYS A 186 5.75 2.52 -1.68
CA LYS A 186 6.36 1.53 -0.78
C LYS A 186 7.89 1.52 -0.92
N GLY A 187 8.60 1.88 0.15
CA GLY A 187 10.06 2.04 0.16
C GLY A 187 10.55 3.46 -0.18
N GLY A 188 9.66 4.47 -0.18
CA GLY A 188 10.04 5.88 -0.34
C GLY A 188 10.46 6.29 -1.75
N LYS A 189 10.17 5.47 -2.77
CA LYS A 189 10.54 5.77 -4.18
C LYS A 189 9.35 6.41 -4.90
N ASP A 190 9.62 7.51 -5.57
CA ASP A 190 8.70 8.12 -6.52
C ASP A 190 8.68 7.33 -7.82
N ARG A 191 7.54 7.31 -8.49
CA ARG A 191 7.40 6.76 -9.84
C ARG A 191 6.40 7.52 -10.66
N VAL A 192 6.61 7.53 -11.95
CA VAL A 192 5.71 8.14 -12.94
C VAL A 192 4.91 7.03 -13.61
N LEU A 193 3.61 7.22 -13.69
CA LEU A 193 2.67 6.30 -14.33
C LEU A 193 1.99 7.01 -15.51
N MET A 194 1.64 6.24 -16.54
CA MET A 194 0.82 6.78 -17.62
C MET A 194 -0.58 7.15 -17.11
N LEU A 195 -1.10 8.28 -17.54
CA LEU A 195 -2.50 8.65 -17.39
C LEU A 195 -3.29 8.08 -18.57
N PRO A 196 -4.23 7.14 -18.37
CA PRO A 196 -5.06 6.64 -19.47
C PRO A 196 -5.85 7.77 -20.14
N LYS A 197 -5.82 7.85 -21.47
CA LYS A 197 -6.50 8.91 -22.23
C LYS A 197 -7.98 9.04 -21.88
N SER A 198 -8.66 7.92 -21.66
CA SER A 198 -10.08 7.88 -21.26
C SER A 198 -10.37 8.52 -19.89
N LEU A 199 -9.34 8.74 -19.07
CA LEU A 199 -9.48 9.35 -17.74
C LEU A 199 -9.15 10.84 -17.72
N VAL A 200 -8.65 11.41 -18.80
CA VAL A 200 -8.27 12.84 -18.86
C VAL A 200 -9.46 13.74 -18.55
N GLN A 201 -10.58 13.56 -19.25
CA GLN A 201 -11.79 14.35 -19.03
C GLN A 201 -12.43 14.10 -17.65
N PRO A 202 -12.64 12.85 -17.20
CA PRO A 202 -13.17 12.60 -15.85
C PRO A 202 -12.28 13.15 -14.72
N LEU A 203 -10.97 13.12 -14.88
CA LEU A 203 -10.04 13.72 -13.92
C LEU A 203 -10.12 15.25 -13.93
N GLY A 204 -10.29 15.86 -15.10
CA GLY A 204 -10.53 17.31 -15.20
C GLY A 204 -11.78 17.73 -14.43
N ALA A 205 -12.87 16.98 -14.58
CA ALA A 205 -14.09 17.20 -13.82
C ALA A 205 -13.90 17.02 -12.30
N GLN A 206 -13.16 16.00 -11.89
CA GLN A 206 -12.81 15.76 -10.47
C GLN A 206 -11.98 16.92 -9.90
N ILE A 207 -10.98 17.41 -10.65
CA ILE A 207 -10.17 18.56 -10.24
C ILE A 207 -11.03 19.82 -10.08
N ALA A 208 -12.00 20.02 -10.97
CA ALA A 208 -12.93 21.15 -10.84
C ALA A 208 -13.80 21.03 -9.58
N SER A 209 -14.32 19.83 -9.28
CA SER A 209 -15.07 19.55 -8.05
C SER A 209 -14.21 19.80 -6.80
N SER A 210 -12.98 19.27 -6.79
CA SER A 210 -12.03 19.46 -5.68
C SER A 210 -11.64 20.94 -5.51
N ARG A 211 -11.63 21.71 -6.61
CA ARG A 211 -11.35 23.16 -6.56
C ARG A 211 -12.43 23.91 -5.78
N GLN A 212 -13.68 23.52 -5.95
CA GLN A 212 -14.79 24.12 -5.19
C GLN A 212 -14.63 23.83 -3.68
N VAL A 213 -14.38 22.58 -3.32
CA VAL A 213 -14.16 22.19 -1.91
C VAL A 213 -12.97 22.94 -1.30
N TRP A 214 -11.88 23.09 -2.06
CA TRP A 214 -10.73 23.88 -1.62
C TRP A 214 -11.07 25.37 -1.41
N ALA A 215 -11.84 25.97 -2.33
CA ALA A 215 -12.22 27.36 -2.23
C ALA A 215 -13.12 27.62 -1.01
N ASP A 216 -14.06 26.70 -0.74
CA ASP A 216 -14.92 26.75 0.44
C ASP A 216 -14.13 26.63 1.74
N ASP A 217 -13.13 25.73 1.81
CA ASP A 217 -12.23 25.57 2.95
C ASP A 217 -11.38 26.86 3.19
N VAL A 218 -10.87 27.47 2.12
CA VAL A 218 -10.11 28.73 2.21
C VAL A 218 -11.00 29.87 2.70
N ALA A 219 -12.21 29.98 2.15
CA ALA A 219 -13.17 31.02 2.56
C ALA A 219 -13.61 30.86 4.02
N ALA A 220 -13.71 29.63 4.51
CA ALA A 220 -14.01 29.30 5.91
C ALA A 220 -12.81 29.49 6.86
N GLY A 221 -11.62 29.80 6.35
CA GLY A 221 -10.41 29.92 7.16
C GLY A 221 -9.93 28.59 7.75
N THR A 222 -10.29 27.47 7.13
CA THR A 222 -9.92 26.13 7.59
C THR A 222 -8.41 25.92 7.45
N ALA A 223 -7.81 25.19 8.39
CA ALA A 223 -6.41 24.79 8.29
C ALA A 223 -6.17 23.97 7.01
N GLY A 224 -5.07 24.27 6.32
CA GLY A 224 -4.69 23.55 5.09
C GLY A 224 -4.46 22.06 5.31
N VAL A 225 -4.36 21.31 4.23
CA VAL A 225 -4.11 19.86 4.27
C VAL A 225 -2.77 19.52 4.93
N GLU A 226 -2.68 18.33 5.53
CA GLU A 226 -1.42 17.83 6.08
C GLU A 226 -0.35 17.75 4.98
N LEU A 227 0.86 18.18 5.32
CA LEU A 227 2.03 18.06 4.46
C LEU A 227 2.95 16.92 4.96
N PRO A 228 3.61 16.19 4.06
CA PRO A 228 4.51 15.12 4.46
C PRO A 228 5.75 15.65 5.20
N HIS A 229 6.13 14.95 6.28
CA HIS A 229 7.34 15.17 7.07
C HIS A 229 7.46 16.60 7.63
N ALA A 230 8.62 17.24 7.42
CA ALA A 230 8.93 18.57 7.92
C ALA A 230 8.51 19.70 6.96
N LEU A 231 7.80 19.41 5.87
CA LEU A 231 7.44 20.43 4.88
C LEU A 231 6.53 21.50 5.45
N GLU A 232 5.66 21.18 6.40
CA GLU A 232 4.81 22.16 7.08
C GLU A 232 5.63 23.24 7.82
N ARG A 233 6.77 22.86 8.42
CA ARG A 233 7.69 23.82 9.05
C ARG A 233 8.49 24.63 8.02
N LYS A 234 8.88 23.99 6.90
CA LYS A 234 9.67 24.63 5.86
C LYS A 234 8.83 25.58 4.99
N TYR A 235 7.57 25.18 4.74
CA TYR A 235 6.63 25.90 3.88
C TYR A 235 5.26 25.99 4.57
N PRO A 236 5.08 26.86 5.59
CA PRO A 236 3.86 26.92 6.41
C PRO A 236 2.57 27.15 5.61
N GLN A 237 2.65 27.88 4.50
CA GLN A 237 1.49 28.19 3.66
C GLN A 237 1.19 27.12 2.60
N ALA A 238 2.09 26.16 2.39
CA ALA A 238 1.92 25.18 1.31
C ALA A 238 0.69 24.28 1.52
N GLY A 239 0.34 23.96 2.76
CA GLY A 239 -0.85 23.16 3.08
C GLY A 239 -2.17 23.82 2.65
N ALA A 240 -2.24 25.15 2.65
CA ALA A 240 -3.40 25.91 2.19
C ALA A 240 -3.42 26.14 0.68
N SER A 241 -2.29 25.89 -0.02
CA SER A 241 -2.19 26.13 -1.45
C SER A 241 -2.83 25.05 -2.30
N TRP A 242 -3.45 25.46 -3.41
CA TRP A 242 -4.16 24.60 -4.34
C TRP A 242 -3.33 23.39 -4.83
N PRO A 243 -2.07 23.50 -5.27
CA PRO A 243 -1.31 22.34 -5.76
C PRO A 243 -1.14 21.22 -4.75
N TRP A 244 -1.20 21.52 -3.46
CA TRP A 244 -1.08 20.52 -2.39
C TRP A 244 -2.40 19.92 -1.96
N PHE A 245 -3.54 20.46 -2.41
CA PHE A 245 -4.84 19.93 -2.07
C PHE A 245 -5.04 18.51 -2.61
N TRP A 246 -5.97 17.76 -1.99
CA TRP A 246 -6.26 16.40 -2.37
C TRP A 246 -7.03 16.34 -3.68
N LEU A 247 -6.68 15.37 -4.55
CA LEU A 247 -7.47 15.08 -5.75
C LEU A 247 -8.84 14.48 -5.39
N PHE A 248 -8.87 13.69 -4.31
CA PHE A 248 -10.07 13.07 -3.74
C PHE A 248 -10.23 13.49 -2.29
N PRO A 249 -10.74 14.72 -2.02
CA PRO A 249 -10.94 15.20 -0.67
C PRO A 249 -12.11 14.49 0.00
N GLN A 250 -12.02 14.29 1.33
CA GLN A 250 -13.15 13.86 2.15
C GLN A 250 -14.23 14.95 2.16
N ASP A 251 -15.49 14.56 2.29
CA ASP A 251 -16.67 15.46 2.35
C ASP A 251 -16.74 16.28 3.65
N HIS A 252 -16.07 15.85 4.69
CA HIS A 252 -16.03 16.53 6.01
C HIS A 252 -14.59 16.70 6.52
N HIS A 253 -14.42 17.60 7.49
CA HIS A 253 -13.17 17.78 8.21
C HIS A 253 -13.00 16.71 9.29
N SER A 254 -11.75 16.39 9.59
CA SER A 254 -11.40 15.45 10.65
C SER A 254 -10.22 15.96 11.46
N THR A 255 -10.15 15.56 12.72
CA THR A 255 -9.02 15.90 13.59
C THR A 255 -7.82 15.03 13.21
N ASP A 256 -6.72 15.65 12.82
CA ASP A 256 -5.44 14.96 12.64
C ASP A 256 -4.97 14.44 14.01
N PRO A 257 -4.88 13.14 14.19
CA PRO A 257 -4.60 12.56 15.50
C PRO A 257 -3.16 12.69 15.97
N ARG A 258 -2.26 13.20 15.12
CA ARG A 258 -0.87 13.51 15.52
C ARG A 258 -0.71 14.95 15.97
N SER A 259 -1.32 15.88 15.24
CA SER A 259 -1.22 17.32 15.52
C SER A 259 -2.41 17.87 16.33
N GLY A 260 -3.55 17.18 16.34
CA GLY A 260 -4.80 17.67 16.93
C GLY A 260 -5.50 18.74 16.07
N VAL A 261 -4.94 19.09 14.92
CA VAL A 261 -5.49 20.13 14.04
C VAL A 261 -6.68 19.54 13.27
N VAL A 262 -7.78 20.30 13.22
CA VAL A 262 -8.94 19.98 12.36
C VAL A 262 -8.64 20.44 10.94
N ARG A 263 -8.66 19.51 9.99
CA ARG A 263 -8.35 19.79 8.59
C ARG A 263 -9.06 18.84 7.63
N ARG A 264 -9.07 19.14 6.34
CA ARG A 264 -9.56 18.24 5.29
C ARG A 264 -8.54 17.14 5.03
N HIS A 265 -8.99 15.90 5.10
CA HIS A 265 -8.20 14.73 4.73
C HIS A 265 -8.60 14.22 3.32
N HIS A 266 -7.84 13.31 2.74
CA HIS A 266 -8.28 12.57 1.56
C HIS A 266 -9.39 11.59 1.92
N LEU A 267 -10.13 11.14 0.92
CA LEU A 267 -11.18 10.13 1.07
C LEU A 267 -10.66 8.89 1.80
N TYR A 268 -11.46 8.35 2.72
CA TYR A 268 -11.10 7.16 3.48
C TYR A 268 -11.20 5.90 2.62
N ASP A 269 -10.20 5.04 2.72
CA ASP A 269 -10.11 3.78 1.99
C ASP A 269 -11.30 2.84 2.27
N GLN A 270 -11.77 2.79 3.51
CA GLN A 270 -12.93 1.98 3.92
C GLN A 270 -14.22 2.39 3.20
N THR A 271 -14.40 3.68 2.91
CA THR A 271 -15.57 4.18 2.18
C THR A 271 -15.56 3.64 0.75
N PHE A 272 -14.41 3.74 0.08
CA PHE A 272 -14.23 3.16 -1.25
C PHE A 272 -14.34 1.62 -1.25
N GLN A 273 -13.74 0.94 -0.27
CA GLN A 273 -13.81 -0.52 -0.15
C GLN A 273 -15.26 -1.01 -0.03
N ARG A 274 -16.12 -0.31 0.73
CA ARG A 274 -17.53 -0.64 0.86
C ARG A 274 -18.29 -0.44 -0.47
N ALA A 275 -18.02 0.65 -1.19
CA ALA A 275 -18.61 0.92 -2.50
C ALA A 275 -18.18 -0.14 -3.52
N PHE A 276 -16.91 -0.48 -3.57
CA PHE A 276 -16.37 -1.51 -4.44
C PHE A 276 -16.97 -2.88 -4.16
N LYS A 277 -17.08 -3.28 -2.88
CA LYS A 277 -17.70 -4.55 -2.49
C LYS A 277 -19.14 -4.64 -2.99
N ARG A 278 -19.92 -3.57 -2.86
CA ARG A 278 -21.30 -3.52 -3.39
C ARG A 278 -21.32 -3.70 -4.91
N ALA A 279 -20.43 -3.03 -5.63
CA ALA A 279 -20.35 -3.14 -7.09
C ALA A 279 -20.01 -4.57 -7.54
N VAL A 280 -19.08 -5.26 -6.86
CA VAL A 280 -18.75 -6.66 -7.12
C VAL A 280 -19.96 -7.57 -6.90
N GLN A 281 -20.68 -7.38 -5.80
CA GLN A 281 -21.90 -8.13 -5.51
C GLN A 281 -23.02 -7.87 -6.54
N SER A 282 -23.25 -6.61 -6.92
CA SER A 282 -24.25 -6.24 -7.93
C SER A 282 -23.91 -6.76 -9.33
N ALA A 283 -22.63 -6.97 -9.61
CA ALA A 283 -22.17 -7.60 -10.87
C ALA A 283 -22.30 -9.14 -10.86
N GLY A 284 -22.82 -9.75 -9.80
CA GLY A 284 -23.00 -11.20 -9.68
C GLY A 284 -21.67 -11.99 -9.62
N ILE A 285 -20.62 -11.37 -9.08
CA ILE A 285 -19.28 -11.97 -9.03
C ILE A 285 -19.06 -12.62 -7.67
N ASP A 286 -18.93 -13.94 -7.63
CA ASP A 286 -18.68 -14.72 -6.41
C ASP A 286 -17.23 -14.72 -5.94
N LYS A 287 -16.30 -14.26 -6.79
CA LYS A 287 -14.88 -14.17 -6.43
C LYS A 287 -14.68 -13.14 -5.31
N PRO A 288 -13.84 -13.44 -4.28
CA PRO A 288 -13.56 -12.52 -3.18
C PRO A 288 -12.69 -11.34 -3.64
N ALA A 289 -13.26 -10.48 -4.48
CA ALA A 289 -12.56 -9.34 -5.04
C ALA A 289 -12.53 -8.16 -4.07
N THR A 290 -11.40 -7.49 -4.02
CA THR A 290 -11.15 -6.26 -3.26
C THR A 290 -10.58 -5.18 -4.18
N PRO A 291 -10.48 -3.91 -3.77
CA PRO A 291 -9.81 -2.90 -4.59
C PRO A 291 -8.39 -3.31 -5.04
N HIS A 292 -7.68 -4.10 -4.22
CA HIS A 292 -6.36 -4.60 -4.59
C HIS A 292 -6.42 -5.61 -5.75
N THR A 293 -7.56 -6.27 -5.93
CA THR A 293 -7.82 -7.17 -7.08
C THR A 293 -7.73 -6.42 -8.41
N LEU A 294 -8.15 -5.14 -8.48
CA LEU A 294 -8.01 -4.33 -9.69
C LEU A 294 -6.55 -4.17 -10.11
N ARG A 295 -5.64 -4.01 -9.14
CA ARG A 295 -4.20 -3.97 -9.41
C ARG A 295 -3.66 -5.34 -9.86
N HIS A 296 -4.18 -6.44 -9.33
CA HIS A 296 -3.84 -7.78 -9.81
C HIS A 296 -4.32 -7.98 -11.25
N CYS A 297 -5.55 -7.54 -11.56
CA CYS A 297 -6.09 -7.56 -12.92
C CYS A 297 -5.26 -6.70 -13.88
N PHE A 298 -4.89 -5.47 -13.50
CA PHE A 298 -3.99 -4.62 -14.30
C PHE A 298 -2.71 -5.36 -14.68
N ALA A 299 -2.00 -5.92 -13.70
CA ALA A 299 -0.76 -6.64 -13.93
C ALA A 299 -0.96 -7.86 -14.86
N THR A 300 -1.96 -8.69 -14.57
CA THR A 300 -2.25 -9.90 -15.32
C THR A 300 -2.68 -9.58 -16.75
N HIS A 301 -3.58 -8.60 -16.93
CA HIS A 301 -4.08 -8.23 -18.25
C HIS A 301 -3.02 -7.55 -19.13
N LEU A 302 -2.06 -6.81 -18.55
CA LEU A 302 -0.90 -6.31 -19.28
C LEU A 302 0.00 -7.44 -19.75
N LEU A 303 0.32 -8.39 -18.89
CA LEU A 303 1.11 -9.56 -19.26
C LEU A 303 0.41 -10.41 -20.33
N GLN A 304 -0.91 -10.60 -20.23
CA GLN A 304 -1.72 -11.27 -21.27
C GLN A 304 -1.74 -10.52 -22.60
N ALA A 305 -1.61 -9.19 -22.56
CA ALA A 305 -1.49 -8.36 -23.74
C ALA A 305 -0.07 -8.31 -24.34
N GLY A 306 0.88 -9.09 -23.78
CA GLY A 306 2.24 -9.20 -24.29
C GLY A 306 3.25 -8.22 -23.69
N SER A 307 2.87 -7.44 -22.65
CA SER A 307 3.83 -6.58 -21.96
C SER A 307 4.87 -7.43 -21.24
N ASP A 308 6.12 -6.99 -21.27
CA ASP A 308 7.19 -7.69 -20.55
C ASP A 308 7.06 -7.52 -19.02
N ILE A 309 7.57 -8.49 -18.27
CA ILE A 309 7.41 -8.54 -16.82
C ILE A 309 8.16 -7.42 -16.09
N ARG A 310 9.25 -6.91 -16.67
CA ARG A 310 10.01 -5.81 -16.04
C ARG A 310 9.27 -4.50 -16.19
N THR A 311 8.68 -4.22 -17.33
CA THR A 311 7.77 -3.07 -17.50
C THR A 311 6.62 -3.12 -16.51
N VAL A 312 5.98 -4.28 -16.33
CA VAL A 312 4.92 -4.45 -15.33
C VAL A 312 5.45 -4.27 -13.90
N GLN A 313 6.65 -4.76 -13.60
CA GLN A 313 7.30 -4.57 -12.30
C GLN A 313 7.52 -3.08 -11.98
N ASP A 314 8.03 -2.33 -12.95
CA ASP A 314 8.32 -0.90 -12.79
C ASP A 314 7.04 -0.09 -12.59
N LEU A 315 6.01 -0.34 -13.41
CA LEU A 315 4.69 0.30 -13.27
C LEU A 315 4.08 0.03 -11.89
N LEU A 316 4.19 -1.19 -11.39
CA LEU A 316 3.70 -1.56 -10.09
C LEU A 316 4.59 -1.02 -8.94
N GLY A 317 5.83 -0.66 -9.20
CA GLY A 317 6.80 -0.27 -8.18
C GLY A 317 7.11 -1.42 -7.22
N HIS A 318 7.35 -2.63 -7.75
CA HIS A 318 7.80 -3.78 -6.97
C HIS A 318 9.31 -3.77 -6.87
N ALA A 319 9.83 -3.74 -5.63
CA ALA A 319 11.27 -3.79 -5.39
C ALA A 319 11.90 -5.14 -5.80
N ASP A 320 11.09 -6.23 -5.78
CA ASP A 320 11.50 -7.59 -6.09
C ASP A 320 10.64 -8.17 -7.20
N VAL A 321 11.27 -8.70 -8.25
CA VAL A 321 10.63 -9.39 -9.38
C VAL A 321 9.77 -10.56 -8.91
N ALA A 322 10.20 -11.28 -7.86
CA ALA A 322 9.42 -12.38 -7.30
C ALA A 322 7.99 -11.99 -6.89
N THR A 323 7.76 -10.70 -6.57
CA THR A 323 6.43 -10.16 -6.30
C THR A 323 5.60 -10.04 -7.58
N THR A 324 6.22 -9.79 -8.73
CA THR A 324 5.55 -9.69 -10.04
C THR A 324 5.36 -11.08 -10.65
N MET A 325 6.26 -12.01 -10.38
CA MET A 325 6.18 -13.39 -10.88
C MET A 325 4.91 -14.14 -10.44
N ILE A 326 4.25 -13.71 -9.36
CA ILE A 326 2.96 -14.30 -8.94
C ILE A 326 1.87 -14.19 -10.01
N TYR A 327 1.96 -13.21 -10.90
CA TYR A 327 1.00 -13.02 -12.00
C TYR A 327 1.25 -13.96 -13.20
N THR A 328 2.46 -14.51 -13.33
CA THR A 328 2.78 -15.41 -14.44
C THR A 328 2.08 -16.77 -14.34
N HIS A 329 1.58 -17.15 -13.16
CA HIS A 329 0.79 -18.38 -13.01
C HIS A 329 -0.50 -18.34 -13.82
N VAL A 330 -1.13 -17.17 -13.95
CA VAL A 330 -2.36 -17.00 -14.75
C VAL A 330 -2.06 -17.12 -16.24
N LEU A 331 -0.87 -16.70 -16.68
CA LEU A 331 -0.45 -16.84 -18.10
C LEU A 331 -0.23 -18.30 -18.50
N LYS A 332 0.25 -19.13 -17.57
CA LYS A 332 0.53 -20.55 -17.83
C LYS A 332 -0.73 -21.39 -17.96
N VAL A 333 -1.84 -20.98 -17.36
CA VAL A 333 -3.08 -21.77 -17.27
C VAL A 333 -4.19 -21.30 -18.20
N GLY A 334 -4.21 -20.03 -18.61
CA GLY A 334 -5.40 -19.43 -19.24
C GLY A 334 -5.25 -18.75 -20.58
N GLY A 335 -4.15 -18.88 -21.31
CA GLY A 335 -4.07 -18.09 -22.52
C GLY A 335 -2.93 -18.38 -23.49
N GLY A 336 -2.97 -19.49 -24.18
CA GLY A 336 -2.23 -19.65 -25.43
C GLY A 336 -0.80 -20.22 -25.31
N ALA A 337 -0.20 -20.30 -24.12
CA ALA A 337 1.14 -20.87 -23.97
C ALA A 337 1.14 -22.39 -23.83
N VAL A 338 0.06 -22.98 -23.31
CA VAL A 338 -0.08 -24.45 -23.18
C VAL A 338 -1.48 -24.86 -23.62
N ARG A 339 -1.57 -25.57 -24.75
CA ARG A 339 -2.81 -26.24 -25.15
C ARG A 339 -3.04 -27.44 -24.25
N SER A 340 -4.27 -27.63 -23.78
CA SER A 340 -4.65 -28.84 -23.08
C SER A 340 -4.38 -30.06 -23.97
N PRO A 341 -3.79 -31.14 -23.44
CA PRO A 341 -3.71 -32.40 -24.19
C PRO A 341 -5.07 -32.89 -24.70
N LEU A 342 -6.16 -32.60 -23.95
CA LEU A 342 -7.52 -32.93 -24.36
C LEU A 342 -7.94 -32.15 -25.61
N ASP A 343 -7.65 -30.84 -25.69
CA ASP A 343 -7.98 -30.02 -26.86
C ASP A 343 -7.17 -30.46 -28.08
N SER A 344 -5.95 -30.96 -27.85
CA SER A 344 -5.11 -31.52 -28.90
C SER A 344 -5.64 -32.87 -29.43
N LEU A 345 -6.36 -33.64 -28.61
CA LEU A 345 -7.01 -34.89 -29.05
C LEU A 345 -8.27 -34.59 -29.89
N LEU A 346 -9.05 -33.56 -29.52
CA LEU A 346 -10.26 -33.19 -30.21
C LEU A 346 -10.01 -32.50 -31.58
N SER A 347 -8.82 -31.90 -31.75
CA SER A 347 -8.42 -31.29 -33.02
C SER A 347 -7.90 -32.29 -34.07
N ARG A 348 -7.79 -33.58 -33.75
CA ARG A 348 -7.43 -34.69 -34.65
C ARG A 348 -8.64 -35.49 -35.10
N GLN A 349 -9.75 -34.88 -35.44
CA GLN A 349 -10.73 -35.56 -36.27
C GLN A 349 -10.22 -35.57 -37.71
N PRO A 350 -9.97 -36.72 -38.34
CA PRO A 350 -9.60 -36.80 -39.73
C PRO A 350 -10.79 -36.36 -40.59
N ASP A 351 -10.53 -35.50 -41.57
CA ASP A 351 -11.45 -35.22 -42.65
C ASP A 351 -11.93 -36.55 -43.24
N ALA A 352 -13.20 -36.88 -42.99
CA ALA A 352 -13.84 -37.98 -43.65
C ALA A 352 -13.95 -37.66 -45.14
N ARG A 353 -13.22 -38.44 -45.94
CA ARG A 353 -13.37 -38.46 -47.38
C ARG A 353 -14.70 -39.05 -47.80
#